data_c3c79376db7769c068a2f05f1ca5395b
#
_entry.id   c3c79376db7769c068a2f05f1ca5395b
#
_cell.length_a   1.000
_cell.length_b   1.000
_cell.length_c   1.000
_cell.angle_alpha   90.00
_cell.angle_beta   90.00
_cell.angle_gamma   90.00
#
_symmetry.space_group_name_H-M   'P 1'
#
loop_
_entity.id
_entity.type
_entity.pdbx_description
1 polymer ?
#
loop_
_entity_poly.entity_id
_entity_poly.type
_entity_poly.pdbx_seq_one_letter_code
_entity_poly.pdbx_strand_id
1 'polypeptide(L)'
;MNKIKNFLYGISEKMKDRKRKLSGHGWKWYLLLTVMLVVLAGGLVVILRVEDSYTVLESFEKSDTSGSQYLAFGSRMLKYSADGVSCVDGKGQTVWNCTFSMQSPIADICENSAVVADQQGTSVYIFDENGQKGQFETLLPIEKVKVARQGVVAAVLTEEEVTWINFYDTTGGEIAKMRTTVKESGYPMDIALSPDGMKIMVSFLWPDQKGLKTRVAFYNFDSIGQTEENNQVNLLTYDGVVVPSVYFVDEQRAVILRNNGFSVCQGKEIPKEKVSVDFEDEILTCFHEEGKIGFIFKSDKADYKYKLKVYNLNGRCTMKKYLNMDYRKAKMMEGNILLINEKGFQVYSSRGRKRVDITYQKAVEDVTSVPGLGKYMVLSNGHTELIRVK
;
A
#
# COMPACT_ATOMS: atom_id res chain seq x y z
N MET A 1 37.66 -68.37 29.15
CA MET A 1 38.32 -67.16 28.63
C MET A 1 38.30 -67.07 27.12
N ASN A 2 38.17 -68.15 26.32
CA ASN A 2 38.17 -68.12 24.88
C ASN A 2 36.85 -67.70 24.18
N LYS A 3 35.68 -67.85 24.81
CA LYS A 3 34.40 -67.48 24.20
C LYS A 3 34.19 -65.96 24.08
N ILE A 4 34.72 -65.20 25.03
CA ILE A 4 34.60 -63.71 25.06
C ILE A 4 35.56 -63.09 24.05
N LYS A 5 36.76 -63.66 23.86
CA LYS A 5 37.68 -63.18 22.82
C LYS A 5 37.13 -63.34 21.40
N ASN A 6 36.49 -64.51 21.11
CA ASN A 6 35.90 -64.77 19.81
C ASN A 6 34.66 -63.89 19.54
N PHE A 7 33.89 -63.53 20.58
CA PHE A 7 32.76 -62.61 20.45
C PHE A 7 33.22 -61.18 20.16
N LEU A 8 34.27 -60.70 20.87
CA LEU A 8 34.86 -59.39 20.63
C LEU A 8 35.55 -59.28 19.24
N TYR A 9 36.15 -60.36 18.75
CA TYR A 9 36.76 -60.41 17.42
C TYR A 9 35.68 -60.36 16.35
N GLY A 10 34.56 -61.02 16.51
CA GLY A 10 33.41 -60.99 15.59
C GLY A 10 32.73 -59.61 15.51
N ILE A 11 32.70 -58.89 16.63
CA ILE A 11 32.19 -57.48 16.65
C ILE A 11 33.18 -56.55 15.92
N SER A 12 34.49 -56.74 16.14
CA SER A 12 35.54 -55.94 15.46
C SER A 12 35.55 -56.13 13.95
N GLU A 13 35.37 -57.38 13.46
CA GLU A 13 35.26 -57.66 12.02
C GLU A 13 33.97 -57.09 11.42
N LYS A 14 32.82 -57.25 12.09
CA LYS A 14 31.56 -56.63 11.64
C LYS A 14 31.62 -55.09 11.61
N MET A 15 32.36 -54.48 12.53
CA MET A 15 32.59 -53.01 12.50
C MET A 15 33.58 -52.61 11.40
N LYS A 16 34.62 -53.43 11.09
CA LYS A 16 35.51 -53.21 9.95
C LYS A 16 34.81 -53.39 8.61
N ASP A 17 33.95 -54.36 8.47
CA ASP A 17 33.16 -54.58 7.24
C ASP A 17 32.08 -53.50 7.04
N ARG A 18 31.44 -52.98 8.14
CA ARG A 18 30.57 -51.81 8.06
C ARG A 18 31.37 -50.57 7.64
N LYS A 19 32.59 -50.35 8.16
CA LYS A 19 33.45 -49.25 7.71
C LYS A 19 33.88 -49.38 6.25
N ARG A 20 34.18 -50.60 5.78
CA ARG A 20 34.57 -50.86 4.37
C ARG A 20 33.39 -50.68 3.38
N LYS A 21 32.16 -51.06 3.74
CA LYS A 21 30.96 -50.80 2.93
C LYS A 21 30.55 -49.34 2.88
N LEU A 22 30.88 -48.53 3.89
CA LEU A 22 30.66 -47.10 3.91
C LEU A 22 31.72 -46.29 3.12
N SER A 23 32.86 -46.92 2.74
CA SER A 23 34.02 -46.17 2.21
C SER A 23 33.99 -45.90 0.71
N GLY A 24 33.04 -46.43 -0.07
CA GLY A 24 33.05 -46.24 -1.53
C GLY A 24 31.94 -45.31 -2.08
N HIS A 25 30.75 -45.35 -1.49
CA HIS A 25 29.61 -44.55 -1.95
C HIS A 25 29.09 -43.59 -0.89
N GLY A 26 29.24 -43.93 0.41
CA GLY A 26 28.77 -43.12 1.51
C GLY A 26 29.46 -41.77 1.63
N TRP A 27 30.75 -41.67 1.36
CA TRP A 27 31.51 -40.43 1.45
C TRP A 27 31.07 -39.41 0.43
N LYS A 28 30.77 -39.78 -0.78
CA LYS A 28 30.24 -38.86 -1.79
C LYS A 28 28.88 -38.26 -1.37
N TRP A 29 28.04 -39.05 -0.73
CA TRP A 29 26.77 -38.61 -0.19
C TRP A 29 26.94 -37.68 1.03
N TYR A 30 27.90 -37.94 1.92
CA TYR A 30 28.23 -37.04 3.03
C TYR A 30 28.82 -35.71 2.53
N LEU A 31 29.66 -35.77 1.49
CA LEU A 31 30.24 -34.58 0.87
C LEU A 31 29.17 -33.73 0.17
N LEU A 32 28.24 -34.37 -0.54
CA LEU A 32 27.06 -33.70 -1.13
C LEU A 32 26.16 -33.05 -0.05
N LEU A 33 25.90 -33.75 1.06
CA LEU A 33 25.10 -33.26 2.17
C LEU A 33 25.80 -32.06 2.87
N THR A 34 27.12 -32.15 3.09
CA THR A 34 27.88 -31.03 3.67
C THR A 34 27.91 -29.81 2.74
N VAL A 35 28.12 -30.01 1.44
CA VAL A 35 28.05 -28.91 0.46
C VAL A 35 26.67 -28.31 0.42
N MET A 36 25.61 -29.12 0.40
CA MET A 36 24.23 -28.63 0.47
C MET A 36 23.95 -27.87 1.75
N LEU A 37 24.42 -28.32 2.90
CA LEU A 37 24.31 -27.63 4.19
C LEU A 37 25.07 -26.30 4.20
N VAL A 38 26.27 -26.25 3.63
CA VAL A 38 27.06 -25.02 3.51
C VAL A 38 26.37 -24.02 2.57
N VAL A 39 25.83 -24.49 1.44
CA VAL A 39 25.06 -23.66 0.52
C VAL A 39 23.78 -23.14 1.18
N LEU A 40 23.06 -23.99 1.92
CA LEU A 40 21.88 -23.62 2.67
C LEU A 40 22.21 -22.61 3.80
N ALA A 41 23.30 -22.86 4.55
CA ALA A 41 23.76 -21.94 5.60
C ALA A 41 24.23 -20.60 5.03
N GLY A 42 24.99 -20.62 3.92
CA GLY A 42 25.39 -19.41 3.20
C GLY A 42 24.19 -18.63 2.66
N GLY A 43 23.24 -19.34 2.03
CA GLY A 43 21.98 -18.76 1.59
C GLY A 43 21.17 -18.15 2.76
N LEU A 44 21.13 -18.84 3.90
CA LEU A 44 20.47 -18.36 5.10
C LEU A 44 21.13 -17.07 5.66
N VAL A 45 22.47 -17.01 5.68
CA VAL A 45 23.22 -15.81 6.11
C VAL A 45 22.91 -14.62 5.19
N VAL A 46 22.95 -14.83 3.87
CA VAL A 46 22.61 -13.78 2.88
C VAL A 46 21.15 -13.35 3.05
N ILE A 47 20.24 -14.31 3.19
CA ILE A 47 18.84 -14.01 3.44
C ILE A 47 18.66 -13.29 4.79
N LEU A 48 19.44 -13.55 5.83
CA LEU A 48 19.31 -12.97 7.17
C LEU A 48 20.03 -11.62 7.34
N ARG A 49 20.85 -11.21 6.42
CA ARG A 49 21.55 -9.93 6.48
C ARG A 49 20.57 -8.76 6.45
N VAL A 50 20.80 -7.75 7.28
CA VAL A 50 20.14 -6.46 7.21
C VAL A 50 21.05 -5.56 6.38
N GLU A 51 20.49 -4.94 5.34
CA GLU A 51 21.22 -3.99 4.49
C GLU A 51 21.23 -2.64 5.19
N ASP A 52 22.38 -2.12 5.52
CA ASP A 52 22.61 -0.91 6.33
C ASP A 52 23.41 0.17 5.60
N SER A 53 23.79 -0.10 4.37
CA SER A 53 24.53 0.81 3.51
C SER A 53 23.86 0.98 2.16
N TYR A 54 24.17 2.03 1.43
CA TYR A 54 23.59 2.31 0.11
C TYR A 54 24.63 2.91 -0.82
N THR A 55 24.36 2.81 -2.12
CA THR A 55 25.07 3.49 -3.20
C THR A 55 24.10 4.34 -3.97
N VAL A 56 24.43 5.60 -4.19
CA VAL A 56 23.67 6.45 -5.12
C VAL A 56 23.98 5.98 -6.54
N LEU A 57 22.94 5.62 -7.27
CA LEU A 57 23.04 5.22 -8.67
C LEU A 57 22.89 6.43 -9.58
N GLU A 58 21.98 7.33 -9.24
CA GLU A 58 21.66 8.52 -10.00
C GLU A 58 21.14 9.60 -9.05
N SER A 59 21.48 10.85 -9.32
CA SER A 59 21.00 12.01 -8.57
C SER A 59 20.36 12.99 -9.55
N PHE A 60 19.10 13.35 -9.27
CA PHE A 60 18.33 14.26 -10.09
C PHE A 60 18.41 15.65 -9.45
N GLU A 61 19.44 16.41 -9.83
CA GLU A 61 19.58 17.78 -9.37
C GLU A 61 18.65 18.74 -10.09
N LYS A 62 17.92 19.54 -9.34
CA LYS A 62 17.16 20.73 -9.76
C LYS A 62 15.96 20.59 -10.71
N SER A 63 15.56 19.41 -11.16
CA SER A 63 14.31 19.29 -11.93
C SER A 63 13.08 19.07 -11.04
N ASP A 64 13.27 18.88 -9.74
CA ASP A 64 12.17 18.69 -8.82
C ASP A 64 11.81 20.02 -8.19
N THR A 65 10.68 20.58 -8.62
CA THR A 65 10.02 21.64 -7.87
C THR A 65 9.74 21.14 -6.45
N SER A 66 9.94 22.01 -5.46
CA SER A 66 9.57 21.71 -4.10
C SER A 66 8.11 21.27 -4.06
N GLY A 67 7.83 20.08 -3.52
CA GLY A 67 6.49 19.52 -3.49
C GLY A 67 6.21 18.39 -4.50
N SER A 68 7.19 17.94 -5.29
CA SER A 68 7.01 16.75 -6.13
C SER A 68 6.64 15.52 -5.30
N GLN A 69 5.64 14.78 -5.76
CA GLN A 69 5.17 13.54 -5.16
C GLN A 69 5.34 12.37 -6.14
N TYR A 70 5.52 11.17 -5.57
CA TYR A 70 5.75 9.95 -6.33
C TYR A 70 4.73 8.88 -5.96
N LEU A 71 4.12 8.27 -6.97
CA LEU A 71 3.19 7.14 -6.82
C LEU A 71 3.66 5.98 -7.69
N ALA A 72 3.47 4.75 -7.20
CA ALA A 72 3.71 3.56 -8.01
C ALA A 72 2.67 3.49 -9.13
N PHE A 73 3.13 3.26 -10.38
CA PHE A 73 2.29 3.21 -11.56
C PHE A 73 2.67 2.00 -12.42
N GLY A 74 2.04 0.86 -12.16
CA GLY A 74 2.45 -0.41 -12.73
C GLY A 74 3.91 -0.74 -12.39
N SER A 75 4.72 -0.99 -13.41
CA SER A 75 6.18 -1.21 -13.29
C SER A 75 7.00 0.09 -13.30
N ARG A 76 6.35 1.24 -13.27
CA ARG A 76 6.93 2.58 -13.36
C ARG A 76 6.53 3.42 -12.17
N MET A 77 6.89 4.70 -12.19
CA MET A 77 6.47 5.69 -11.19
C MET A 77 5.86 6.91 -11.87
N LEU A 78 4.80 7.41 -11.30
CA LEU A 78 4.21 8.70 -11.63
C LEU A 78 4.81 9.74 -10.67
N LYS A 79 5.51 10.72 -11.22
CA LYS A 79 5.98 11.91 -10.51
C LYS A 79 5.07 13.07 -10.89
N TYR A 80 4.48 13.77 -9.93
CA TYR A 80 3.63 14.93 -10.20
C TYR A 80 3.93 16.07 -9.25
N SER A 81 3.70 17.28 -9.72
CA SER A 81 3.92 18.55 -8.99
C SER A 81 2.95 19.61 -9.50
N ALA A 82 3.05 20.83 -8.99
CA ALA A 82 2.27 21.97 -9.47
C ALA A 82 2.50 22.28 -10.96
N ASP A 83 3.67 21.94 -11.52
CA ASP A 83 4.08 22.30 -12.88
C ASP A 83 3.85 21.21 -13.91
N GLY A 84 3.46 20.00 -13.47
CA GLY A 84 3.22 18.89 -14.39
C GLY A 84 3.36 17.52 -13.78
N VAL A 85 3.27 16.52 -14.66
CA VAL A 85 3.40 15.11 -14.34
C VAL A 85 4.36 14.43 -15.31
N SER A 86 5.12 13.46 -14.82
CA SER A 86 5.98 12.60 -15.64
C SER A 86 5.89 11.14 -15.18
N CYS A 87 5.97 10.24 -16.13
CA CYS A 87 6.16 8.82 -15.87
C CYS A 87 7.64 8.47 -16.01
N VAL A 88 8.22 7.88 -14.98
CA VAL A 88 9.63 7.48 -14.97
C VAL A 88 9.76 5.97 -14.82
N ASP A 89 10.74 5.39 -15.52
CA ASP A 89 11.02 3.97 -15.47
C ASP A 89 11.87 3.59 -14.22
N GLY A 90 12.16 2.30 -14.05
CA GLY A 90 12.99 1.79 -12.96
C GLY A 90 14.48 2.21 -13.03
N LYS A 91 14.89 2.98 -14.06
CA LYS A 91 16.21 3.61 -14.17
C LYS A 91 16.14 5.11 -13.92
N GLY A 92 14.94 5.66 -13.64
CA GLY A 92 14.73 7.09 -13.45
C GLY A 92 14.59 7.87 -14.77
N GLN A 93 14.56 7.19 -15.91
CA GLN A 93 14.40 7.86 -17.22
C GLN A 93 12.94 8.21 -17.48
N THR A 94 12.70 9.44 -17.94
CA THR A 94 11.37 9.89 -18.30
C THR A 94 10.87 9.14 -19.53
N VAL A 95 9.74 8.46 -19.39
CA VAL A 95 9.05 7.75 -20.49
C VAL A 95 8.15 8.72 -21.25
N TRP A 96 7.39 9.51 -20.52
CA TRP A 96 6.58 10.61 -21.03
C TRP A 96 6.40 11.68 -19.96
N ASN A 97 6.03 12.88 -20.36
CA ASN A 97 5.69 13.99 -19.48
C ASN A 97 4.53 14.81 -20.03
N CYS A 98 3.83 15.50 -19.16
CA CYS A 98 2.81 16.47 -19.47
C CYS A 98 2.96 17.67 -18.55
N THR A 99 2.95 18.88 -19.10
CA THR A 99 3.05 20.14 -18.36
C THR A 99 1.67 20.74 -18.17
N PHE A 100 1.41 21.22 -16.98
CA PHE A 100 0.22 21.99 -16.61
C PHE A 100 0.59 22.98 -15.51
N SER A 101 -0.33 23.81 -15.09
CA SER A 101 -0.17 24.67 -13.93
C SER A 101 -1.34 24.42 -12.98
N MET A 102 -1.06 23.88 -11.80
CA MET A 102 -2.02 23.62 -10.73
C MET A 102 -1.54 24.25 -9.43
N GLN A 103 -2.45 24.61 -8.56
CA GLN A 103 -2.10 25.18 -7.25
C GLN A 103 -1.88 24.07 -6.21
N SER A 104 -2.73 23.06 -6.22
CA SER A 104 -2.72 21.97 -5.25
C SER A 104 -3.00 20.62 -5.94
N PRO A 105 -2.03 20.06 -6.68
CA PRO A 105 -2.26 18.82 -7.41
C PRO A 105 -2.49 17.64 -6.47
N ILE A 106 -3.56 16.90 -6.73
CA ILE A 106 -3.88 15.62 -6.13
C ILE A 106 -3.90 14.54 -7.20
N ALA A 107 -3.56 13.32 -6.85
CA ALA A 107 -3.53 12.22 -7.81
C ALA A 107 -4.11 10.94 -7.22
N ASP A 108 -4.66 10.10 -8.09
CA ASP A 108 -5.10 8.74 -7.78
C ASP A 108 -4.69 7.79 -8.91
N ILE A 109 -4.47 6.53 -8.57
CA ILE A 109 -4.04 5.50 -9.51
C ILE A 109 -4.90 4.25 -9.32
N CYS A 110 -5.34 3.69 -10.42
CA CYS A 110 -5.98 2.38 -10.47
C CYS A 110 -5.36 1.56 -11.61
N GLU A 111 -4.59 0.53 -11.24
CA GLU A 111 -3.86 -0.31 -12.21
C GLU A 111 -3.02 0.53 -13.19
N ASN A 112 -3.41 0.59 -14.46
CA ASN A 112 -2.73 1.27 -15.54
C ASN A 112 -3.34 2.64 -15.90
N SER A 113 -4.24 3.16 -15.07
CA SER A 113 -4.81 4.49 -15.23
C SER A 113 -4.46 5.38 -14.05
N ALA A 114 -4.18 6.63 -14.32
CA ALA A 114 -3.91 7.66 -13.33
C ALA A 114 -4.73 8.91 -13.62
N VAL A 115 -5.13 9.62 -12.57
CA VAL A 115 -5.71 10.94 -12.65
C VAL A 115 -4.87 11.91 -11.84
N VAL A 116 -4.67 13.12 -12.37
CA VAL A 116 -4.11 14.27 -11.64
C VAL A 116 -5.10 15.41 -11.77
N ALA A 117 -5.48 16.01 -10.65
CA ALA A 117 -6.45 17.10 -10.62
C ALA A 117 -6.00 18.22 -9.67
N ASP A 118 -6.43 19.43 -9.94
CA ASP A 118 -6.16 20.59 -9.07
C ASP A 118 -7.19 20.65 -7.94
N GLN A 119 -6.77 20.37 -6.71
CA GLN A 119 -7.64 20.49 -5.53
C GLN A 119 -7.99 21.96 -5.32
N GLN A 120 -9.26 22.26 -5.08
CA GLN A 120 -9.86 23.60 -5.08
C GLN A 120 -9.83 24.32 -6.45
N GLY A 121 -9.31 23.69 -7.48
CA GLY A 121 -9.41 24.10 -8.88
C GLY A 121 -10.44 23.25 -9.63
N THR A 122 -10.36 23.27 -10.97
CA THR A 122 -11.30 22.59 -11.88
C THR A 122 -10.64 21.63 -12.86
N SER A 123 -9.32 21.71 -13.02
CA SER A 123 -8.60 20.97 -14.06
C SER A 123 -8.38 19.52 -13.69
N VAL A 124 -8.64 18.61 -14.63
CA VAL A 124 -8.46 17.16 -14.50
C VAL A 124 -7.70 16.63 -15.71
N TYR A 125 -6.65 15.87 -15.46
CA TYR A 125 -5.85 15.17 -16.48
C TYR A 125 -5.85 13.67 -16.18
N ILE A 126 -6.08 12.87 -17.23
CA ILE A 126 -6.13 11.41 -17.15
C ILE A 126 -4.97 10.84 -17.96
N PHE A 127 -4.28 9.86 -17.41
CA PHE A 127 -3.11 9.22 -17.99
C PHE A 127 -3.25 7.71 -18.03
N ASP A 128 -2.57 7.09 -18.98
CA ASP A 128 -2.29 5.66 -18.98
C ASP A 128 -0.77 5.41 -19.14
N GLU A 129 -0.38 4.17 -19.36
CA GLU A 129 1.04 3.82 -19.53
C GLU A 129 1.71 4.52 -20.73
N ASN A 130 0.94 5.00 -21.70
CA ASN A 130 1.43 5.63 -22.93
C ASN A 130 1.47 7.16 -22.86
N GLY A 131 0.87 7.74 -21.82
CA GLY A 131 0.82 9.19 -21.63
C GLY A 131 -0.59 9.71 -21.37
N GLN A 132 -0.83 10.95 -21.77
CA GLN A 132 -2.13 11.60 -21.56
C GLN A 132 -3.22 10.92 -22.39
N LYS A 133 -4.28 10.49 -21.73
CA LYS A 133 -5.46 9.85 -22.31
C LYS A 133 -6.62 10.82 -22.50
N GLY A 134 -6.71 11.82 -21.61
CA GLY A 134 -7.76 12.83 -21.65
C GLY A 134 -7.49 13.98 -20.71
N GLN A 135 -8.26 15.04 -20.90
CA GLN A 135 -8.29 16.19 -19.99
C GLN A 135 -9.65 16.88 -20.09
N PHE A 136 -10.08 17.45 -18.99
CA PHE A 136 -11.31 18.24 -18.94
C PHE A 136 -11.29 19.20 -17.74
N GLU A 137 -12.27 20.07 -17.67
CA GLU A 137 -12.50 20.94 -16.52
C GLU A 137 -13.87 20.66 -15.92
N THR A 138 -13.94 20.65 -14.60
CA THR A 138 -15.20 20.55 -13.87
C THR A 138 -15.84 21.94 -13.75
N LEU A 139 -17.16 21.96 -13.51
CA LEU A 139 -17.89 23.21 -13.32
C LEU A 139 -17.70 23.82 -11.93
N LEU A 140 -17.32 23.00 -10.94
CA LEU A 140 -17.19 23.35 -9.53
C LEU A 140 -15.82 22.92 -9.02
N PRO A 141 -15.31 23.54 -7.95
CA PRO A 141 -14.04 23.18 -7.35
C PRO A 141 -13.97 21.72 -6.89
N ILE A 142 -12.84 21.09 -7.15
CA ILE A 142 -12.56 19.69 -6.86
C ILE A 142 -12.03 19.55 -5.43
N GLU A 143 -12.65 18.68 -4.65
CA GLU A 143 -12.14 18.27 -3.33
C GLU A 143 -11.31 16.99 -3.40
N LYS A 144 -11.81 16.00 -4.14
CA LYS A 144 -11.19 14.67 -4.30
C LYS A 144 -11.45 14.12 -5.68
N VAL A 145 -10.53 13.26 -6.13
CA VAL A 145 -10.71 12.46 -7.35
C VAL A 145 -10.35 11.00 -7.09
N LYS A 146 -11.02 10.11 -7.82
CA LYS A 146 -10.69 8.69 -7.92
C LYS A 146 -10.78 8.27 -9.36
N VAL A 147 -9.92 7.35 -9.79
CA VAL A 147 -9.91 6.83 -11.15
C VAL A 147 -10.17 5.33 -11.17
N ALA A 148 -10.91 4.86 -12.16
CA ALA A 148 -11.07 3.43 -12.47
C ALA A 148 -10.06 3.00 -13.53
N ARG A 149 -9.87 1.66 -13.70
CA ARG A 149 -8.86 1.11 -14.64
C ARG A 149 -9.03 1.54 -16.10
N GLN A 150 -10.24 1.85 -16.52
CA GLN A 150 -10.55 2.32 -17.87
C GLN A 150 -10.39 3.85 -18.06
N GLY A 151 -10.12 4.59 -16.97
CA GLY A 151 -9.95 6.04 -16.98
C GLY A 151 -11.22 6.83 -16.64
N VAL A 152 -12.31 6.16 -16.23
CA VAL A 152 -13.48 6.86 -15.64
C VAL A 152 -13.04 7.51 -14.33
N VAL A 153 -13.38 8.78 -14.16
CA VAL A 153 -13.04 9.58 -12.98
C VAL A 153 -14.29 9.88 -12.16
N ALA A 154 -14.24 9.58 -10.86
CA ALA A 154 -15.18 10.09 -9.89
C ALA A 154 -14.57 11.33 -9.21
N ALA A 155 -15.25 12.47 -9.28
CA ALA A 155 -14.81 13.72 -8.66
C ALA A 155 -15.82 14.16 -7.59
N VAL A 156 -15.32 14.49 -6.41
CA VAL A 156 -16.09 15.19 -5.38
C VAL A 156 -15.93 16.70 -5.62
N LEU A 157 -17.03 17.35 -5.87
CA LEU A 157 -17.10 18.78 -6.16
C LEU A 157 -17.90 19.48 -5.08
N THR A 158 -17.50 20.68 -4.70
CA THR A 158 -18.13 21.43 -3.61
C THR A 158 -18.75 22.72 -4.09
N GLU A 159 -19.95 23.00 -3.61
CA GLU A 159 -20.68 24.24 -3.81
C GLU A 159 -21.41 24.61 -2.51
N GLU A 160 -20.80 25.47 -1.69
CA GLU A 160 -21.31 25.88 -0.38
C GLU A 160 -21.65 24.68 0.54
N GLU A 161 -22.94 24.39 0.81
CA GLU A 161 -23.41 23.28 1.64
C GLU A 161 -23.77 22.02 0.84
N VAL A 162 -23.59 22.07 -0.49
CA VAL A 162 -23.90 20.98 -1.41
C VAL A 162 -22.61 20.35 -1.88
N THR A 163 -22.56 19.03 -1.84
CA THR A 163 -21.48 18.26 -2.43
C THR A 163 -22.03 17.43 -3.58
N TRP A 164 -21.35 17.50 -4.70
CA TRP A 164 -21.64 16.70 -5.89
C TRP A 164 -20.59 15.62 -6.03
N ILE A 165 -20.98 14.42 -6.36
CA ILE A 165 -20.08 13.33 -6.78
C ILE A 165 -20.43 13.02 -8.22
N ASN A 166 -19.58 13.51 -9.12
CA ASN A 166 -19.78 13.39 -10.55
C ASN A 166 -18.84 12.36 -11.14
N PHE A 167 -19.31 11.64 -12.13
CA PHE A 167 -18.56 10.66 -12.89
C PHE A 167 -18.35 11.16 -14.30
N TYR A 168 -17.12 11.11 -14.75
CA TYR A 168 -16.69 11.59 -16.06
C TYR A 168 -16.00 10.48 -16.84
N ASP A 169 -16.25 10.44 -18.13
CA ASP A 169 -15.44 9.66 -19.05
C ASP A 169 -14.10 10.34 -19.34
N THR A 170 -13.27 9.72 -20.15
CA THR A 170 -11.93 10.26 -20.51
C THR A 170 -11.97 11.56 -21.32
N THR A 171 -13.12 11.94 -21.85
CA THR A 171 -13.32 13.18 -22.64
C THR A 171 -13.96 14.31 -21.81
N GLY A 172 -14.31 14.03 -20.55
CA GLY A 172 -15.03 14.95 -19.68
C GLY A 172 -16.56 14.91 -19.84
N GLY A 173 -17.07 13.92 -20.59
CA GLY A 173 -18.50 13.66 -20.65
C GLY A 173 -19.03 13.17 -19.30
N GLU A 174 -20.06 13.87 -18.73
CA GLU A 174 -20.69 13.47 -17.49
C GLU A 174 -21.49 12.17 -17.71
N ILE A 175 -21.08 11.08 -17.04
CA ILE A 175 -21.74 9.77 -17.11
C ILE A 175 -22.89 9.70 -16.10
N ALA A 176 -22.63 10.18 -14.89
CA ALA A 176 -23.57 10.19 -13.79
C ALA A 176 -23.21 11.29 -12.79
N LYS A 177 -24.19 11.73 -12.02
CA LYS A 177 -23.99 12.65 -10.91
C LYS A 177 -24.86 12.30 -9.73
N MET A 178 -24.34 12.54 -8.55
CA MET A 178 -25.02 12.36 -7.29
C MET A 178 -24.90 13.63 -6.46
N ARG A 179 -26.04 14.16 -6.01
CA ARG A 179 -26.11 15.32 -5.13
C ARG A 179 -26.22 14.83 -3.68
N THR A 180 -25.39 15.38 -2.81
CA THR A 180 -25.48 15.17 -1.37
C THR A 180 -25.50 16.49 -0.63
N THR A 181 -26.18 16.56 0.51
CA THR A 181 -26.17 17.73 1.39
C THR A 181 -25.76 17.31 2.79
N VAL A 182 -25.10 18.20 3.53
CA VAL A 182 -24.71 17.92 4.90
C VAL A 182 -25.91 17.56 5.77
N LYS A 183 -27.06 18.17 5.51
CA LYS A 183 -28.29 17.94 6.26
C LYS A 183 -28.90 16.56 6.02
N GLU A 184 -28.85 16.02 4.79
CA GLU A 184 -29.49 14.74 4.41
C GLU A 184 -28.51 13.56 4.51
N SER A 185 -27.30 13.74 4.00
CA SER A 185 -26.30 12.65 3.88
C SER A 185 -25.19 12.73 4.92
N GLY A 186 -24.91 13.90 5.46
CA GLY A 186 -23.72 14.21 6.24
C GLY A 186 -22.60 14.77 5.36
N TYR A 187 -21.46 15.08 6.00
CA TYR A 187 -20.27 15.57 5.32
C TYR A 187 -19.46 14.40 4.74
N PRO A 188 -19.15 14.36 3.44
CA PRO A 188 -18.37 13.28 2.83
C PRO A 188 -16.91 13.37 3.29
N MET A 189 -16.48 12.38 4.05
CA MET A 189 -15.11 12.26 4.55
C MET A 189 -14.15 11.68 3.52
N ASP A 190 -14.58 10.60 2.85
CA ASP A 190 -13.77 9.92 1.85
C ASP A 190 -14.65 9.17 0.84
N ILE A 191 -14.07 8.96 -0.35
CA ILE A 191 -14.69 8.19 -1.43
C ILE A 191 -13.75 7.10 -1.94
N ALA A 192 -14.30 6.02 -2.43
CA ALA A 192 -13.57 4.98 -3.14
C ALA A 192 -14.35 4.55 -4.38
N LEU A 193 -13.66 4.45 -5.51
CA LEU A 193 -14.20 3.93 -6.76
C LEU A 193 -13.70 2.50 -6.97
N SER A 194 -14.60 1.57 -7.34
CA SER A 194 -14.17 0.21 -7.66
C SER A 194 -13.34 0.19 -8.95
N PRO A 195 -12.39 -0.77 -9.10
CA PRO A 195 -11.53 -0.80 -10.28
C PRO A 195 -12.27 -0.88 -11.62
N ASP A 196 -13.45 -1.48 -11.65
CA ASP A 196 -14.33 -1.53 -12.82
C ASP A 196 -15.14 -0.23 -13.06
N GLY A 197 -15.07 0.75 -12.14
CA GLY A 197 -15.79 2.01 -12.23
C GLY A 197 -17.30 1.93 -11.99
N MET A 198 -17.82 0.76 -11.64
CA MET A 198 -19.25 0.53 -11.50
C MET A 198 -19.80 0.81 -10.10
N LYS A 199 -18.95 0.80 -9.08
CA LYS A 199 -19.34 1.03 -7.68
C LYS A 199 -18.55 2.15 -7.05
N ILE A 200 -19.24 2.93 -6.24
CA ILE A 200 -18.60 3.91 -5.35
C ILE A 200 -19.02 3.64 -3.91
N MET A 201 -18.08 3.81 -3.01
CA MET A 201 -18.30 3.80 -1.58
C MET A 201 -17.98 5.19 -1.03
N VAL A 202 -18.88 5.73 -0.24
CA VAL A 202 -18.73 7.06 0.36
C VAL A 202 -18.90 6.97 1.86
N SER A 203 -17.96 7.53 2.59
CA SER A 203 -18.03 7.71 4.03
C SER A 203 -18.55 9.11 4.35
N PHE A 204 -19.67 9.19 5.08
CA PHE A 204 -20.29 10.45 5.49
C PHE A 204 -20.24 10.61 7.00
N LEU A 205 -19.72 11.73 7.46
CA LEU A 205 -19.77 12.12 8.86
C LEU A 205 -21.09 12.83 9.14
N TRP A 206 -21.89 12.26 10.03
CA TRP A 206 -23.19 12.77 10.40
C TRP A 206 -23.20 13.23 11.85
N PRO A 207 -23.30 14.54 12.12
CA PRO A 207 -23.56 15.03 13.47
C PRO A 207 -25.01 14.71 13.86
N ASP A 208 -25.20 13.96 14.92
CA ASP A 208 -26.52 13.66 15.50
C ASP A 208 -26.65 14.29 16.88
N GLN A 209 -27.88 14.58 17.33
CA GLN A 209 -28.14 15.09 18.68
C GLN A 209 -27.65 14.18 19.80
N LYS A 210 -27.48 12.88 19.53
CA LYS A 210 -26.98 11.85 20.45
C LYS A 210 -25.46 11.63 20.36
N GLY A 211 -24.76 12.35 19.47
CA GLY A 211 -23.33 12.22 19.26
C GLY A 211 -22.96 12.10 17.79
N LEU A 212 -21.73 11.67 17.56
CA LEU A 212 -21.17 11.52 16.22
C LEU A 212 -21.58 10.17 15.61
N LYS A 213 -21.97 10.18 14.36
CA LYS A 213 -22.22 8.97 13.56
C LYS A 213 -21.46 9.04 12.26
N THR A 214 -21.02 7.91 11.76
CA THR A 214 -20.55 7.78 10.37
C THR A 214 -21.45 6.83 9.61
N ARG A 215 -21.85 7.23 8.41
CA ARG A 215 -22.57 6.39 7.45
C ARG A 215 -21.65 6.06 6.30
N VAL A 216 -21.58 4.80 5.92
CA VAL A 216 -20.87 4.35 4.73
C VAL A 216 -21.87 3.79 3.74
N ALA A 217 -22.09 4.53 2.67
CA ALA A 217 -23.03 4.18 1.62
C ALA A 217 -22.30 3.55 0.43
N PHE A 218 -22.92 2.52 -0.13
CA PHE A 218 -22.47 1.86 -1.36
C PHE A 218 -23.48 2.15 -2.46
N TYR A 219 -22.98 2.64 -3.56
CA TYR A 219 -23.75 2.89 -4.78
C TYR A 219 -23.24 1.99 -5.89
N ASN A 220 -24.16 1.50 -6.72
CA ASN A 220 -23.83 0.66 -7.86
C ASN A 220 -24.55 1.23 -9.10
N PHE A 221 -23.81 1.50 -10.16
CA PHE A 221 -24.33 2.06 -11.40
C PHE A 221 -24.62 1.01 -12.48
N ASP A 222 -24.41 -0.27 -12.16
CA ASP A 222 -24.82 -1.39 -13.00
C ASP A 222 -26.34 -1.69 -12.82
N SER A 223 -26.85 -2.66 -13.56
CA SER A 223 -28.26 -3.06 -13.64
C SER A 223 -28.98 -3.19 -12.29
N ILE A 224 -28.30 -3.74 -11.28
CA ILE A 224 -28.86 -3.88 -9.92
C ILE A 224 -29.08 -2.50 -9.27
N GLY A 225 -28.10 -1.60 -9.36
CA GLY A 225 -28.25 -0.29 -8.75
C GLY A 225 -29.30 0.57 -9.43
N GLN A 226 -29.54 0.36 -10.73
CA GLN A 226 -30.60 1.08 -11.47
C GLN A 226 -32.01 0.74 -10.97
N THR A 227 -32.20 -0.36 -10.23
CA THR A 227 -33.48 -0.71 -9.61
C THR A 227 -33.65 -0.11 -8.21
N GLU A 228 -32.61 0.46 -7.64
CA GLU A 228 -32.59 1.04 -6.30
C GLU A 228 -32.70 2.59 -6.35
N GLU A 229 -33.27 3.15 -5.31
CA GLU A 229 -33.37 4.60 -5.19
C GLU A 229 -31.98 5.24 -5.12
N ASN A 230 -31.69 6.18 -6.01
CA ASN A 230 -30.40 6.85 -6.14
C ASN A 230 -29.21 5.91 -6.33
N ASN A 231 -29.42 4.70 -6.88
CA ASN A 231 -28.40 3.66 -7.06
C ASN A 231 -27.75 3.17 -5.73
N GLN A 232 -28.35 3.47 -4.57
CA GLN A 232 -27.81 3.09 -3.27
C GLN A 232 -28.19 1.63 -2.95
N VAL A 233 -27.21 0.73 -2.99
CA VAL A 233 -27.41 -0.71 -2.77
C VAL A 233 -27.16 -1.17 -1.34
N ASN A 234 -26.42 -0.40 -0.53
CA ASN A 234 -26.19 -0.69 0.89
C ASN A 234 -25.84 0.56 1.68
N LEU A 235 -26.17 0.55 2.97
CA LEU A 235 -25.83 1.61 3.93
C LEU A 235 -25.43 0.97 5.27
N LEU A 236 -24.22 1.24 5.72
CA LEU A 236 -23.72 0.86 7.03
C LEU A 236 -23.68 2.09 7.94
N THR A 237 -24.03 1.92 9.20
CA THR A 237 -23.99 3.01 10.19
C THR A 237 -23.12 2.61 11.37
N TYR A 238 -22.22 3.50 11.78
CA TYR A 238 -21.32 3.34 12.91
C TYR A 238 -21.58 4.47 13.91
N ASP A 239 -22.08 4.11 15.11
CA ASP A 239 -22.40 5.07 16.18
C ASP A 239 -21.15 5.35 17.03
N GLY A 240 -20.81 6.63 17.20
CA GLY A 240 -19.62 7.05 17.98
C GLY A 240 -18.28 6.74 17.31
N VAL A 241 -18.28 6.37 16.04
CA VAL A 241 -17.09 5.95 15.28
C VAL A 241 -16.90 6.85 14.07
N VAL A 242 -15.65 7.24 13.81
CA VAL A 242 -15.26 7.96 12.61
C VAL A 242 -14.68 7.00 11.59
N VAL A 243 -15.06 7.14 10.33
CA VAL A 243 -14.50 6.42 9.19
C VAL A 243 -13.73 7.41 8.31
N PRO A 244 -12.44 7.63 8.57
CA PRO A 244 -11.65 8.63 7.85
C PRO A 244 -11.25 8.18 6.44
N SER A 245 -11.26 6.88 6.15
CA SER A 245 -10.84 6.39 4.85
C SER A 245 -11.54 5.10 4.46
N VAL A 246 -11.80 4.97 3.16
CA VAL A 246 -12.42 3.81 2.53
C VAL A 246 -11.70 3.50 1.21
N TYR A 247 -11.60 2.21 0.85
CA TYR A 247 -11.01 1.83 -0.44
C TYR A 247 -11.52 0.47 -0.93
N PHE A 248 -11.51 0.27 -2.23
CA PHE A 248 -11.71 -1.03 -2.85
C PHE A 248 -10.36 -1.74 -2.99
N VAL A 249 -10.32 -3.02 -2.64
CA VAL A 249 -9.17 -3.90 -2.89
C VAL A 249 -9.26 -4.47 -4.30
N ASP A 250 -10.46 -4.80 -4.72
CA ASP A 250 -10.84 -5.28 -6.03
C ASP A 250 -12.34 -5.00 -6.30
N GLU A 251 -12.89 -5.56 -7.37
CA GLU A 251 -14.29 -5.35 -7.75
C GLU A 251 -15.31 -5.88 -6.73
N GLN A 252 -14.90 -6.78 -5.84
CA GLN A 252 -15.81 -7.50 -4.93
C GLN A 252 -15.55 -7.18 -3.46
N ARG A 253 -14.37 -6.63 -3.11
CA ARG A 253 -13.95 -6.41 -1.73
C ARG A 253 -13.61 -4.96 -1.50
N ALA A 254 -14.19 -4.42 -0.44
CA ALA A 254 -13.93 -3.06 0.02
C ALA A 254 -13.52 -3.06 1.50
N VAL A 255 -12.72 -2.11 1.89
CA VAL A 255 -12.26 -1.91 3.27
C VAL A 255 -12.72 -0.57 3.77
N ILE A 256 -13.22 -0.56 5.01
CA ILE A 256 -13.64 0.61 5.75
C ILE A 256 -12.66 0.75 6.93
N LEU A 257 -11.82 1.79 6.92
CA LEU A 257 -10.91 2.10 8.01
C LEU A 257 -11.63 2.99 9.02
N ARG A 258 -11.64 2.54 10.26
CA ARG A 258 -12.30 3.22 11.37
C ARG A 258 -11.27 3.72 12.39
N ASN A 259 -11.57 4.76 13.14
CA ASN A 259 -10.70 5.24 14.22
C ASN A 259 -10.46 4.20 15.33
N ASN A 260 -11.31 3.17 15.42
CA ASN A 260 -11.22 2.09 16.39
C ASN A 260 -11.04 0.71 15.76
N GLY A 261 -10.70 0.60 14.46
CA GLY A 261 -10.58 -0.69 13.79
C GLY A 261 -10.75 -0.65 12.29
N PHE A 262 -11.23 -1.76 11.73
CA PHE A 262 -11.56 -1.83 10.31
C PHE A 262 -12.66 -2.85 10.04
N SER A 263 -13.37 -2.66 8.92
CA SER A 263 -14.33 -3.62 8.39
C SER A 263 -13.96 -3.99 6.97
N VAL A 264 -14.28 -5.23 6.57
CA VAL A 264 -14.17 -5.70 5.19
C VAL A 264 -15.55 -6.04 4.67
N CYS A 265 -15.95 -5.38 3.60
CA CYS A 265 -17.18 -5.65 2.87
C CYS A 265 -16.88 -6.51 1.65
N GLN A 266 -17.77 -7.44 1.33
CA GLN A 266 -17.66 -8.33 0.19
C GLN A 266 -19.00 -8.47 -0.53
N GLY A 267 -18.98 -8.42 -1.85
CA GLY A 267 -20.12 -8.62 -2.74
C GLY A 267 -19.86 -8.01 -4.10
N LYS A 268 -20.21 -8.73 -5.17
CA LYS A 268 -20.04 -8.24 -6.54
C LYS A 268 -20.97 -7.07 -6.83
N GLU A 269 -22.24 -7.22 -6.46
CA GLU A 269 -23.31 -6.25 -6.75
C GLU A 269 -23.66 -5.42 -5.52
N ILE A 270 -23.81 -6.08 -4.37
CA ILE A 270 -24.16 -5.47 -3.08
C ILE A 270 -23.09 -5.82 -2.06
N PRO A 271 -22.09 -4.96 -1.84
CA PRO A 271 -21.08 -5.19 -0.81
C PRO A 271 -21.71 -5.21 0.58
N LYS A 272 -21.51 -6.30 1.34
CA LYS A 272 -22.00 -6.47 2.72
C LYS A 272 -20.82 -6.70 3.65
N GLU A 273 -20.89 -6.17 4.86
CA GLU A 273 -19.87 -6.38 5.88
C GLU A 273 -19.75 -7.88 6.21
N LYS A 274 -18.53 -8.42 6.09
CA LYS A 274 -18.19 -9.82 6.36
C LYS A 274 -17.23 -9.97 7.53
N VAL A 275 -16.38 -8.98 7.72
CA VAL A 275 -15.37 -8.95 8.78
C VAL A 275 -15.44 -7.60 9.45
N SER A 276 -15.42 -7.60 10.78
CA SER A 276 -15.25 -6.41 11.60
C SER A 276 -14.20 -6.71 12.68
N VAL A 277 -13.21 -5.85 12.80
CA VAL A 277 -12.14 -5.96 13.79
C VAL A 277 -12.07 -4.64 14.55
N ASP A 278 -12.27 -4.72 15.87
CA ASP A 278 -12.16 -3.58 16.77
C ASP A 278 -10.87 -3.62 17.56
N PHE A 279 -10.31 -2.47 17.88
CA PHE A 279 -9.12 -2.31 18.70
C PHE A 279 -9.46 -1.51 19.97
N GLU A 280 -8.92 -1.96 21.09
CA GLU A 280 -8.94 -1.21 22.35
C GLU A 280 -7.83 -0.14 22.37
N ASP A 281 -6.72 -0.41 21.65
CA ASP A 281 -5.59 0.50 21.54
C ASP A 281 -5.91 1.63 20.52
N GLU A 282 -5.47 2.84 20.82
CA GLU A 282 -5.54 3.98 19.90
C GLU A 282 -4.67 3.75 18.65
N ILE A 283 -5.25 3.93 17.46
CA ILE A 283 -4.55 3.83 16.19
C ILE A 283 -3.77 5.13 15.97
N LEU A 284 -2.44 5.05 15.93
CA LEU A 284 -1.57 6.20 15.61
C LEU A 284 -1.42 6.38 14.09
N THR A 285 -1.34 5.27 13.35
CA THR A 285 -1.16 5.29 11.90
C THR A 285 -1.76 4.02 11.30
N CYS A 286 -2.41 4.15 10.16
CA CYS A 286 -2.82 3.03 9.31
C CYS A 286 -2.27 3.20 7.90
N PHE A 287 -2.02 2.09 7.23
CA PHE A 287 -1.58 2.01 5.84
C PHE A 287 -1.98 0.67 5.26
N HIS A 288 -2.10 0.59 3.95
CA HIS A 288 -2.56 -0.63 3.28
C HIS A 288 -1.92 -0.81 1.91
N GLU A 289 -1.92 -2.04 1.43
CA GLU A 289 -1.55 -2.45 0.08
C GLU A 289 -2.06 -3.87 -0.19
N GLU A 290 -2.58 -4.14 -1.37
CA GLU A 290 -2.92 -5.47 -1.89
C GLU A 290 -3.64 -6.40 -0.88
N GLY A 291 -4.65 -5.90 -0.19
CA GLY A 291 -5.42 -6.70 0.77
C GLY A 291 -4.72 -6.98 2.10
N LYS A 292 -3.66 -6.25 2.41
CA LYS A 292 -3.05 -6.17 3.74
C LYS A 292 -3.28 -4.79 4.34
N ILE A 293 -3.53 -4.76 5.63
CA ILE A 293 -3.81 -3.54 6.39
C ILE A 293 -2.86 -3.49 7.58
N GLY A 294 -2.01 -2.46 7.62
CA GLY A 294 -1.06 -2.23 8.69
C GLY A 294 -1.56 -1.17 9.67
N PHE A 295 -1.36 -1.39 10.96
CA PHE A 295 -1.68 -0.46 12.02
C PHE A 295 -0.51 -0.30 12.98
N ILE A 296 -0.22 0.92 13.36
CA ILE A 296 0.76 1.24 14.39
C ILE A 296 0.02 1.81 15.60
N PHE A 297 0.33 1.26 16.76
CA PHE A 297 -0.20 1.63 18.07
C PHE A 297 0.94 2.05 18.98
N LYS A 298 0.62 2.74 20.09
CA LYS A 298 1.56 2.88 21.20
C LYS A 298 1.91 1.49 21.76
N SER A 299 3.16 1.30 22.17
CA SER A 299 3.59 0.01 22.71
C SER A 299 2.96 -0.26 24.09
N ASP A 300 2.59 -1.51 24.31
CA ASP A 300 2.23 -2.09 25.62
C ASP A 300 3.44 -2.60 26.39
N LYS A 301 4.67 -2.48 25.85
CA LYS A 301 5.95 -2.89 26.47
C LYS A 301 6.84 -1.68 26.69
N ALA A 302 7.41 -1.56 27.89
CA ALA A 302 8.26 -0.43 28.29
C ALA A 302 9.51 -0.24 27.40
N ASP A 303 10.08 -1.34 26.87
CA ASP A 303 11.30 -1.31 26.08
C ASP A 303 11.07 -0.87 24.62
N TYR A 304 9.82 -0.65 24.21
CA TYR A 304 9.47 -0.32 22.84
C TYR A 304 8.52 0.88 22.78
N LYS A 305 8.68 1.72 21.77
CA LYS A 305 7.82 2.88 21.53
C LYS A 305 6.50 2.51 20.86
N TYR A 306 6.55 1.60 19.90
CA TYR A 306 5.42 1.29 19.03
C TYR A 306 5.19 -0.21 18.91
N LYS A 307 3.92 -0.55 18.63
CA LYS A 307 3.44 -1.87 18.29
C LYS A 307 2.82 -1.85 16.91
N LEU A 308 3.45 -2.53 15.97
CA LEU A 308 2.99 -2.69 14.58
C LEU A 308 2.24 -4.01 14.45
N LYS A 309 1.04 -3.98 13.88
CA LYS A 309 0.24 -5.15 13.51
C LYS A 309 -0.15 -5.09 12.04
N VAL A 310 -0.14 -6.22 11.34
CA VAL A 310 -0.64 -6.34 9.97
C VAL A 310 -1.74 -7.39 9.94
N TYR A 311 -2.83 -7.05 9.28
CA TYR A 311 -4.01 -7.89 9.13
C TYR A 311 -4.22 -8.24 7.66
N ASN A 312 -4.83 -9.39 7.41
CA ASN A 312 -5.39 -9.73 6.11
C ASN A 312 -6.90 -9.39 6.05
N LEU A 313 -7.50 -9.53 4.89
CA LEU A 313 -8.93 -9.23 4.67
C LEU A 313 -9.89 -10.17 5.41
N ASN A 314 -9.41 -11.27 5.98
CA ASN A 314 -10.21 -12.15 6.84
C ASN A 314 -10.15 -11.71 8.33
N GLY A 315 -9.59 -10.55 8.64
CA GLY A 315 -9.46 -10.04 10.01
C GLY A 315 -8.37 -10.72 10.84
N ARG A 316 -7.56 -11.61 10.24
CA ARG A 316 -6.49 -12.29 10.96
C ARG A 316 -5.23 -11.43 11.01
N CYS A 317 -4.70 -11.22 12.22
CA CYS A 317 -3.37 -10.63 12.41
C CYS A 317 -2.30 -11.61 11.88
N THR A 318 -1.61 -11.21 10.83
CA THR A 318 -0.58 -12.01 10.15
C THR A 318 0.83 -11.67 10.63
N MET A 319 1.01 -10.48 11.24
CA MET A 319 2.27 -10.03 11.77
C MET A 319 2.07 -9.09 12.96
N LYS A 320 2.89 -9.28 14.02
CA LYS A 320 3.02 -8.37 15.16
C LYS A 320 4.50 -8.10 15.39
N LYS A 321 4.88 -6.81 15.49
CA LYS A 321 6.27 -6.38 15.73
C LYS A 321 6.30 -5.20 16.68
N TYR A 322 7.29 -5.17 17.57
CA TYR A 322 7.59 -4.02 18.40
C TYR A 322 8.73 -3.21 17.77
N LEU A 323 8.65 -1.88 17.83
CA LEU A 323 9.51 -0.93 17.14
C LEU A 323 9.98 0.16 18.11
N ASN A 324 11.22 0.64 17.90
CA ASN A 324 11.81 1.78 18.63
C ASN A 324 12.13 2.97 17.71
N MET A 325 12.04 2.79 16.38
CA MET A 325 12.29 3.86 15.43
C MET A 325 11.17 4.90 15.54
N ASP A 326 11.53 6.15 15.80
CA ASP A 326 10.62 7.27 15.60
C ASP A 326 10.40 7.45 14.10
N TYR A 327 9.16 7.34 13.65
CA TYR A 327 8.79 7.46 12.25
C TYR A 327 7.92 8.71 12.04
N ARG A 328 8.02 9.31 10.86
CA ARG A 328 7.15 10.38 10.39
C ARG A 328 6.10 9.86 9.41
N LYS A 329 6.51 8.93 8.56
CA LYS A 329 5.63 8.24 7.60
C LYS A 329 5.77 6.73 7.75
N ALA A 330 4.66 6.02 7.60
CA ALA A 330 4.63 4.57 7.48
C ALA A 330 3.77 4.21 6.26
N LYS A 331 4.27 3.33 5.41
CA LYS A 331 3.56 2.84 4.23
C LYS A 331 3.91 1.39 3.89
N MET A 332 3.08 0.76 3.09
CA MET A 332 3.35 -0.57 2.56
C MET A 332 3.68 -0.45 1.08
N MET A 333 4.69 -1.19 0.62
CA MET A 333 5.14 -1.17 -0.76
C MET A 333 5.69 -2.54 -1.13
N GLU A 334 5.19 -3.14 -2.21
CA GLU A 334 5.57 -4.49 -2.66
C GLU A 334 5.51 -5.52 -1.52
N GLY A 335 4.47 -5.44 -0.70
CA GLY A 335 4.26 -6.30 0.45
C GLY A 335 5.24 -6.11 1.62
N ASN A 336 6.12 -5.10 1.58
CA ASN A 336 7.00 -4.72 2.67
C ASN A 336 6.49 -3.46 3.38
N ILE A 337 6.88 -3.29 4.64
CA ILE A 337 6.50 -2.13 5.46
C ILE A 337 7.70 -1.20 5.52
N LEU A 338 7.50 0.02 5.11
CA LEU A 338 8.48 1.09 5.07
C LEU A 338 8.17 2.10 6.17
N LEU A 339 9.12 2.34 7.05
CA LEU A 339 9.08 3.38 8.08
C LEU A 339 10.12 4.45 7.73
N ILE A 340 9.71 5.70 7.68
CA ILE A 340 10.53 6.82 7.24
C ILE A 340 10.59 7.88 8.35
N ASN A 341 11.78 8.40 8.60
CA ASN A 341 11.99 9.61 9.38
C ASN A 341 12.99 10.53 8.67
N GLU A 342 13.31 11.67 9.27
CA GLU A 342 14.26 12.64 8.69
C GLU A 342 15.67 12.10 8.53
N LYS A 343 16.07 11.09 9.33
CA LYS A 343 17.44 10.54 9.35
C LYS A 343 17.61 9.35 8.43
N GLY A 344 16.52 8.80 7.86
CA GLY A 344 16.58 7.64 7.00
C GLY A 344 15.32 6.81 7.00
N PHE A 345 15.44 5.52 6.72
CA PHE A 345 14.28 4.63 6.62
C PHE A 345 14.61 3.18 6.99
N GLN A 346 13.60 2.47 7.43
CA GLN A 346 13.66 1.02 7.70
C GLN A 346 12.62 0.29 6.88
N VAL A 347 13.00 -0.89 6.37
CA VAL A 347 12.10 -1.77 5.63
C VAL A 347 11.94 -3.09 6.37
N TYR A 348 10.70 -3.47 6.61
CA TYR A 348 10.32 -4.73 7.21
C TYR A 348 9.56 -5.59 6.20
N SER A 349 9.90 -6.86 6.12
CA SER A 349 9.12 -7.81 5.34
C SER A 349 7.71 -8.01 5.94
N SER A 350 6.80 -8.58 5.15
CA SER A 350 5.45 -8.96 5.62
C SER A 350 5.43 -9.94 6.80
N ARG A 351 6.57 -10.58 7.12
CA ARG A 351 6.76 -11.45 8.30
C ARG A 351 7.40 -10.72 9.48
N GLY A 352 7.60 -9.39 9.40
CA GLY A 352 8.17 -8.56 10.48
C GLY A 352 9.68 -8.62 10.60
N ARG A 353 10.39 -9.17 9.61
CA ARG A 353 11.85 -9.16 9.61
C ARG A 353 12.36 -7.83 9.03
N LYS A 354 13.26 -7.16 9.75
CA LYS A 354 13.97 -5.99 9.24
C LYS A 354 14.93 -6.43 8.12
N ARG A 355 14.80 -5.83 6.94
CA ARG A 355 15.62 -6.08 5.76
C ARG A 355 16.59 -4.94 5.49
N VAL A 356 16.13 -3.72 5.73
CA VAL A 356 16.90 -2.50 5.44
C VAL A 356 16.85 -1.61 6.67
N ASP A 357 17.97 -0.94 6.96
CA ASP A 357 18.12 0.04 8.05
C ASP A 357 19.11 1.13 7.60
N ILE A 358 18.61 2.08 6.84
CA ILE A 358 19.44 3.12 6.22
C ILE A 358 19.41 4.40 7.04
N THR A 359 20.61 4.87 7.40
CA THR A 359 20.83 6.26 7.83
C THR A 359 21.26 7.06 6.61
N TYR A 360 20.55 8.16 6.34
CA TYR A 360 20.77 9.00 5.17
C TYR A 360 21.49 10.29 5.55
N GLN A 361 22.33 10.81 4.67
CA GLN A 361 23.15 12.01 4.97
C GLN A 361 22.34 13.31 4.90
N LYS A 362 21.26 13.33 4.11
CA LYS A 362 20.36 14.47 3.96
C LYS A 362 19.04 14.18 4.66
N ALA A 363 18.26 15.20 5.02
CA ALA A 363 16.95 15.02 5.61
C ALA A 363 16.00 14.33 4.60
N VAL A 364 15.47 13.17 4.96
CA VAL A 364 14.59 12.37 4.11
C VAL A 364 13.16 12.89 4.25
N GLU A 365 12.53 13.22 3.15
CA GLU A 365 11.13 13.63 3.08
C GLU A 365 10.21 12.47 2.73
N ASP A 366 10.61 11.65 1.75
CA ASP A 366 9.89 10.45 1.35
C ASP A 366 10.83 9.42 0.71
N VAL A 367 10.38 8.17 0.69
CA VAL A 367 11.08 7.05 0.06
C VAL A 367 10.05 6.20 -0.69
N THR A 368 10.37 5.80 -1.91
CA THR A 368 9.52 4.94 -2.73
C THR A 368 10.36 3.79 -3.30
N SER A 369 9.84 2.55 -3.28
CA SER A 369 10.51 1.46 -3.96
C SER A 369 10.44 1.66 -5.48
N VAL A 370 11.49 1.22 -6.16
CA VAL A 370 11.61 1.30 -7.62
C VAL A 370 11.78 -0.12 -8.15
N PRO A 371 11.20 -0.47 -9.30
CA PRO A 371 11.40 -1.78 -9.88
C PRO A 371 12.86 -2.19 -9.95
N GLY A 372 13.19 -3.35 -9.37
CA GLY A 372 14.55 -3.87 -9.26
C GLY A 372 14.99 -4.11 -7.83
N LEU A 373 15.81 -5.14 -7.62
CA LEU A 373 16.23 -5.57 -6.28
C LEU A 373 16.97 -4.48 -5.51
N GLY A 374 16.45 -4.14 -4.33
CA GLY A 374 17.07 -3.21 -3.38
C GLY A 374 17.20 -1.79 -3.88
N LYS A 375 16.36 -1.35 -4.81
CA LYS A 375 16.36 0.01 -5.32
C LYS A 375 15.26 0.84 -4.67
N TYR A 376 15.63 2.07 -4.31
CA TYR A 376 14.71 3.05 -3.72
C TYR A 376 14.96 4.43 -4.32
N MET A 377 13.89 5.16 -4.53
CA MET A 377 13.94 6.58 -4.79
C MET A 377 13.79 7.31 -3.46
N VAL A 378 14.77 8.13 -3.11
CA VAL A 378 14.79 8.91 -1.87
C VAL A 378 14.63 10.38 -2.21
N LEU A 379 13.58 10.98 -1.69
CA LEU A 379 13.31 12.42 -1.79
C LEU A 379 13.87 13.11 -0.55
N SER A 380 14.72 14.10 -0.74
CA SER A 380 15.39 14.86 0.33
C SER A 380 15.60 16.32 -0.06
N ASN A 381 14.96 17.27 0.63
CA ASN A 381 15.14 18.71 0.46
C ASN A 381 15.17 19.17 -1.02
N GLY A 382 14.18 18.71 -1.82
CA GLY A 382 14.08 19.07 -3.24
C GLY A 382 15.07 18.36 -4.18
N HIS A 383 15.81 17.37 -3.66
CA HIS A 383 16.64 16.47 -4.46
C HIS A 383 16.06 15.06 -4.43
N THR A 384 16.05 14.42 -5.57
CA THR A 384 15.66 13.01 -5.68
C THR A 384 16.88 12.19 -6.05
N GLU A 385 17.14 11.12 -5.30
CA GLU A 385 18.25 10.20 -5.56
C GLU A 385 17.73 8.77 -5.72
N LEU A 386 18.16 8.12 -6.82
CA LEU A 386 17.99 6.69 -6.99
C LEU A 386 19.14 5.97 -6.29
N ILE A 387 18.83 5.18 -5.28
CA ILE A 387 19.81 4.43 -4.50
C ILE A 387 19.63 2.92 -4.65
N ARG A 388 20.71 2.19 -4.40
CA ARG A 388 20.66 0.74 -4.18
C ARG A 388 21.22 0.44 -2.81
N VAL A 389 20.45 -0.28 -1.99
CA VAL A 389 20.90 -0.77 -0.68
C VAL A 389 21.76 -2.02 -0.81
N LYS A 390 22.68 -2.22 0.16
CA LYS A 390 23.68 -3.31 0.18
C LYS A 390 23.79 -3.93 1.56
#